data_9a248cf20f94cfd161a86464ece3ae57
#
_entry.id   9a248cf20f94cfd161a86464ece3ae57
#
_cell.length_a   1.000
_cell.length_b   1.000
_cell.length_c   1.000
_cell.angle_alpha   90.00
_cell.angle_beta   90.00
_cell.angle_gamma   90.00
#
_symmetry.space_group_name_H-M   'P 1'
#
loop_
_entity.id
_entity.type
_entity.pdbx_description
1 polymer ?
#
loop_
_entity_poly.entity_id
_entity_poly.type
_entity_poly.pdbx_seq_one_letter_code
_entity_poly.pdbx_strand_id
1 'polypeptide(L)'
;MRRCLYALVGILLTASYASLPSYAQEMQWEDYAPRSTLVVEENPVTSAKYPFVDAHAHQRRIGEMSEAQVDELVAEMDALNMAVMVNLSGGSGEDLLQKVENTERYAPGRFVHYANIDFDTVDDPDFGEKAAAQLERDVANGAKGLKIFKSLGMEITYEDGTRVKTDDPHLAPIWEKAGELGIPVLIHTGDPAPFWQPQDRYNERWFELKQYPNRKRPPEPSWETIMGDHWNLIRQHPNTTFISAHLSWLGNDLGRLGELLDEMPNMYTELGAVIGEIGRQPRTAREFFIEYQDRILMGKDSFAPEEYHVYFRIFETDDEYFPYYRLRHAFWSMYGMDLPDEVLRKVYYKNALAIIPGIDASLFPDE
;
A
#
# COMPACT_ATOMS: atom_id res chain seq x y z
N MET A 1 -15.34 54.99 88.81
CA MET A 1 -14.10 54.38 88.25
C MET A 1 -14.46 52.99 87.80
N ARG A 2 -14.71 52.80 86.52
CA ARG A 2 -14.98 51.49 85.93
C ARG A 2 -13.99 51.31 84.74
N ARG A 3 -13.12 50.29 84.84
CA ARG A 3 -12.18 49.90 83.80
C ARG A 3 -12.93 48.96 82.85
N CYS A 4 -13.01 49.28 81.55
CA CYS A 4 -13.44 48.37 80.48
C CYS A 4 -12.19 47.62 79.99
N LEU A 5 -12.29 46.28 80.07
CA LEU A 5 -11.37 45.36 79.42
C LEU A 5 -11.92 45.09 78.02
N TYR A 6 -11.15 45.37 76.99
CA TYR A 6 -11.42 44.88 75.62
C TYR A 6 -10.61 43.59 75.38
N ALA A 7 -11.35 42.51 75.19
CA ALA A 7 -10.77 41.27 74.76
C ALA A 7 -10.69 41.24 73.20
N LEU A 8 -9.47 41.20 72.67
CA LEU A 8 -9.28 40.93 71.26
C LEU A 8 -9.39 39.40 71.01
N VAL A 9 -10.42 39.03 70.24
CA VAL A 9 -10.53 37.67 69.72
C VAL A 9 -9.83 37.66 68.36
N GLY A 10 -8.65 37.02 68.31
CA GLY A 10 -7.94 36.76 67.08
C GLY A 10 -8.52 35.51 66.38
N ILE A 11 -9.17 35.72 65.25
CA ILE A 11 -9.60 34.59 64.37
C ILE A 11 -8.40 34.18 63.50
N LEU A 12 -7.80 33.03 63.80
CA LEU A 12 -6.84 32.38 62.94
C LEU A 12 -7.65 31.70 61.80
N LEU A 13 -7.63 32.30 60.63
CA LEU A 13 -8.07 31.64 59.38
C LEU A 13 -6.93 30.67 58.94
N THR A 14 -7.08 29.40 59.27
CA THR A 14 -6.26 28.34 58.64
C THR A 14 -6.80 28.11 57.23
N ALA A 15 -6.13 28.64 56.22
CA ALA A 15 -6.40 28.26 54.84
C ALA A 15 -5.97 26.81 54.62
N SER A 16 -6.92 25.91 54.67
CA SER A 16 -6.72 24.52 54.19
C SER A 16 -6.58 24.57 52.67
N TYR A 17 -5.36 24.49 52.21
CA TYR A 17 -5.10 24.15 50.80
C TYR A 17 -5.57 22.70 50.59
N ALA A 18 -6.83 22.54 50.16
CA ALA A 18 -7.28 21.30 49.58
C ALA A 18 -6.46 21.10 48.29
N SER A 19 -5.46 20.23 48.33
CA SER A 19 -4.85 19.72 47.14
C SER A 19 -5.97 19.05 46.34
N LEU A 20 -6.40 19.67 45.25
CA LEU A 20 -7.22 19.00 44.25
C LEU A 20 -6.50 17.74 43.85
N PRO A 21 -7.12 16.55 43.91
CA PRO A 21 -6.50 15.38 43.38
C PRO A 21 -6.20 15.66 41.91
N SER A 22 -4.95 15.59 41.52
CA SER A 22 -4.54 15.50 40.13
C SER A 22 -5.14 14.17 39.63
N TYR A 23 -6.34 14.25 39.06
CA TYR A 23 -6.83 13.16 38.24
C TYR A 23 -5.91 13.09 37.02
N ALA A 24 -4.85 12.31 37.12
CA ALA A 24 -4.23 11.75 35.93
C ALA A 24 -5.37 11.03 35.23
N GLN A 25 -5.82 11.57 34.11
CA GLN A 25 -6.83 10.93 33.29
C GLN A 25 -6.30 9.53 32.99
N GLU A 26 -6.96 8.47 33.51
CA GLU A 26 -6.65 7.10 33.13
C GLU A 26 -6.99 6.94 31.66
N MET A 27 -6.02 7.21 30.82
CA MET A 27 -6.11 7.04 29.37
C MET A 27 -5.52 5.67 29.03
N GLN A 28 -6.25 4.89 28.25
CA GLN A 28 -5.68 3.69 27.65
C GLN A 28 -4.62 4.12 26.63
N TRP A 29 -3.52 3.38 26.54
CA TRP A 29 -2.43 3.77 25.65
C TRP A 29 -2.84 3.65 24.17
N GLU A 30 -3.88 2.88 23.83
CA GLU A 30 -4.52 2.80 22.53
C GLU A 30 -5.19 4.13 22.11
N ASP A 31 -5.62 4.92 23.09
CA ASP A 31 -6.25 6.24 22.88
C ASP A 31 -5.21 7.38 22.90
N TYR A 32 -3.95 7.06 23.23
CA TYR A 32 -2.88 8.03 23.26
C TYR A 32 -2.53 8.51 21.84
N ALA A 33 -2.77 9.78 21.57
CA ALA A 33 -2.52 10.41 20.27
C ALA A 33 -1.74 11.73 20.49
N PRO A 34 -0.44 11.64 20.71
CA PRO A 34 0.37 12.82 21.01
C PRO A 34 0.42 13.77 19.83
N ARG A 35 0.29 15.06 20.11
CA ARG A 35 0.52 16.12 19.13
C ARG A 35 1.92 16.69 19.33
N SER A 36 2.63 16.89 18.22
CA SER A 36 3.93 17.57 18.26
C SER A 36 3.79 18.99 18.81
N THR A 37 4.77 19.42 19.59
CA THR A 37 4.93 20.82 20.00
C THR A 37 6.01 21.53 19.18
N LEU A 38 6.58 20.86 18.19
CA LEU A 38 7.53 21.47 17.28
C LEU A 38 6.81 22.52 16.42
N VAL A 39 7.49 23.64 16.21
CA VAL A 39 7.07 24.68 15.27
C VAL A 39 7.95 24.55 14.04
N VAL A 40 7.42 23.89 13.03
CA VAL A 40 8.08 23.67 11.74
C VAL A 40 7.21 24.23 10.62
N GLU A 41 7.78 24.46 9.47
CA GLU A 41 7.03 24.84 8.28
C GLU A 41 6.14 23.66 7.87
N GLU A 42 4.93 23.96 7.39
CA GLU A 42 3.98 22.97 6.93
C GLU A 42 3.48 23.32 5.54
N ASN A 43 3.67 22.41 4.60
CA ASN A 43 3.22 22.52 3.21
C ASN A 43 2.27 21.35 2.87
N PRO A 44 1.01 21.36 3.37
CA PRO A 44 0.06 20.30 3.10
C PRO A 44 -0.28 20.23 1.61
N VAL A 45 -0.17 19.03 1.03
CA VAL A 45 -0.46 18.77 -0.38
C VAL A 45 -1.70 17.89 -0.46
N THR A 46 -2.77 18.38 -1.07
CA THR A 46 -4.06 17.68 -1.17
C THR A 46 -4.33 17.11 -2.57
N SER A 47 -3.50 17.45 -3.54
CA SER A 47 -3.58 16.99 -4.93
C SER A 47 -2.17 16.82 -5.48
N ALA A 48 -1.91 15.76 -6.22
CA ALA A 48 -0.60 15.50 -6.80
C ALA A 48 -0.20 16.58 -7.81
N LYS A 49 1.08 16.96 -7.81
CA LYS A 49 1.64 17.96 -8.73
C LYS A 49 1.46 17.61 -10.20
N TYR A 50 1.50 16.33 -10.52
CA TYR A 50 1.28 15.79 -11.86
C TYR A 50 0.13 14.79 -11.83
N PRO A 51 -0.61 14.61 -12.94
CA PRO A 51 -1.57 13.52 -13.06
C PRO A 51 -0.89 12.19 -12.76
N PHE A 52 -1.57 11.28 -12.06
CA PHE A 52 -0.97 10.00 -11.71
C PHE A 52 -1.87 8.81 -12.01
N VAL A 53 -1.22 7.65 -12.12
CA VAL A 53 -1.85 6.34 -12.16
C VAL A 53 -1.71 5.71 -10.77
N ASP A 54 -2.82 5.36 -10.13
CA ASP A 54 -2.75 4.48 -8.97
C ASP A 54 -2.68 3.02 -9.45
N ALA A 55 -1.49 2.43 -9.41
CA ALA A 55 -1.24 1.06 -9.87
C ALA A 55 -1.73 -0.02 -8.89
N HIS A 56 -2.22 0.37 -7.68
CA HIS A 56 -2.67 -0.58 -6.68
C HIS A 56 -3.93 -0.08 -5.95
N ALA A 57 -5.09 -0.36 -6.54
CA ALA A 57 -6.39 -0.07 -5.93
C ALA A 57 -7.34 -1.28 -6.01
N HIS A 58 -8.38 -1.26 -5.19
CA HIS A 58 -9.36 -2.34 -5.07
C HIS A 58 -10.78 -1.80 -5.12
N GLN A 59 -11.43 -1.88 -6.29
CA GLN A 59 -12.82 -1.50 -6.53
C GLN A 59 -13.66 -2.75 -6.84
N ARG A 60 -13.89 -3.57 -5.83
CA ARG A 60 -14.53 -4.90 -5.97
C ARG A 60 -15.93 -4.83 -6.57
N ARG A 61 -16.70 -3.78 -6.26
CA ARG A 61 -18.10 -3.62 -6.65
C ARG A 61 -18.32 -2.68 -7.82
N ILE A 62 -17.27 -2.26 -8.51
CA ILE A 62 -17.37 -1.24 -9.55
C ILE A 62 -18.28 -1.68 -10.72
N GLY A 63 -18.38 -2.97 -11.00
CA GLY A 63 -19.29 -3.52 -12.01
C GLY A 63 -20.77 -3.36 -11.69
N GLU A 64 -21.12 -3.14 -10.41
CA GLU A 64 -22.49 -2.97 -9.91
C GLU A 64 -22.84 -1.49 -9.64
N MET A 65 -21.87 -0.57 -9.78
CA MET A 65 -22.08 0.85 -9.52
C MET A 65 -22.98 1.48 -10.56
N SER A 66 -23.90 2.33 -10.12
CA SER A 66 -24.66 3.21 -10.99
C SER A 66 -23.78 4.32 -11.56
N GLU A 67 -24.23 4.99 -12.63
CA GLU A 67 -23.56 6.17 -13.20
C GLU A 67 -23.20 7.20 -12.13
N ALA A 68 -24.16 7.60 -11.28
CA ALA A 68 -23.91 8.57 -10.22
C ALA A 68 -22.83 8.14 -9.20
N GLN A 69 -22.70 6.84 -8.92
CA GLN A 69 -21.66 6.33 -8.01
C GLN A 69 -20.28 6.32 -8.70
N VAL A 70 -20.24 6.05 -10.01
CA VAL A 70 -19.00 6.14 -10.78
C VAL A 70 -18.58 7.61 -10.92
N ASP A 71 -19.52 8.53 -11.17
CA ASP A 71 -19.26 9.97 -11.24
C ASP A 71 -18.69 10.51 -9.90
N GLU A 72 -19.24 10.08 -8.77
CA GLU A 72 -18.74 10.45 -7.44
C GLU A 72 -17.30 9.95 -7.25
N LEU A 73 -17.02 8.69 -7.58
CA LEU A 73 -15.67 8.12 -7.51
C LEU A 73 -14.68 8.88 -8.42
N VAL A 74 -15.10 9.20 -9.64
CA VAL A 74 -14.26 9.98 -10.58
C VAL A 74 -14.02 11.39 -10.06
N ALA A 75 -15.02 12.04 -9.44
CA ALA A 75 -14.83 13.36 -8.84
C ALA A 75 -13.81 13.32 -7.67
N GLU A 76 -13.80 12.26 -6.87
CA GLU A 76 -12.76 12.06 -5.84
C GLU A 76 -11.38 11.82 -6.46
N MET A 77 -11.29 11.05 -7.56
CA MET A 77 -10.06 10.87 -8.32
C MET A 77 -9.53 12.21 -8.87
N ASP A 78 -10.41 13.00 -9.47
CA ASP A 78 -10.07 14.31 -10.04
C ASP A 78 -9.55 15.29 -8.97
N ALA A 79 -10.17 15.28 -7.79
CA ALA A 79 -9.70 16.09 -6.65
C ALA A 79 -8.26 15.76 -6.23
N LEU A 80 -7.82 14.52 -6.41
CA LEU A 80 -6.47 14.06 -6.15
C LEU A 80 -5.50 14.27 -7.32
N ASN A 81 -5.98 14.66 -8.51
CA ASN A 81 -5.27 14.61 -9.79
C ASN A 81 -4.94 13.17 -10.24
N MET A 82 -5.77 12.19 -9.85
CA MET A 82 -5.64 10.79 -10.29
C MET A 82 -6.26 10.63 -11.67
N ALA A 83 -5.44 10.43 -12.70
CA ALA A 83 -5.92 10.25 -14.07
C ALA A 83 -6.51 8.85 -14.29
N VAL A 84 -5.85 7.81 -13.78
CA VAL A 84 -6.24 6.40 -13.96
C VAL A 84 -6.10 5.62 -12.67
N MET A 85 -7.07 4.76 -12.40
CA MET A 85 -7.05 3.79 -11.30
C MET A 85 -6.94 2.38 -11.85
N VAL A 86 -5.92 1.61 -11.41
CA VAL A 86 -5.79 0.19 -11.71
C VAL A 86 -6.54 -0.61 -10.65
N ASN A 87 -7.67 -1.18 -11.03
CA ASN A 87 -8.45 -2.06 -10.17
C ASN A 87 -7.89 -3.48 -10.16
N LEU A 88 -7.23 -3.86 -9.10
CA LEU A 88 -6.65 -5.19 -8.90
C LEU A 88 -7.67 -6.26 -8.47
N SER A 89 -8.92 -5.88 -8.27
CA SER A 89 -10.03 -6.77 -7.96
C SER A 89 -10.96 -6.92 -9.17
N GLY A 90 -10.38 -7.11 -10.35
CA GLY A 90 -11.14 -7.27 -11.60
C GLY A 90 -11.98 -8.56 -11.63
N GLY A 91 -11.51 -9.63 -10.97
CA GLY A 91 -12.15 -10.93 -11.08
C GLY A 91 -11.71 -11.68 -12.33
N SER A 92 -12.58 -12.57 -12.84
CA SER A 92 -12.37 -13.33 -14.09
C SER A 92 -13.70 -13.57 -14.80
N GLY A 93 -13.65 -13.92 -16.09
CA GLY A 93 -14.82 -14.28 -16.89
C GLY A 93 -15.88 -13.18 -16.93
N GLU A 94 -17.13 -13.52 -16.62
CA GLU A 94 -18.28 -12.61 -16.67
C GLU A 94 -18.18 -11.46 -15.64
N ASP A 95 -17.65 -11.73 -14.44
CA ASP A 95 -17.46 -10.70 -13.39
C ASP A 95 -16.48 -9.63 -13.85
N LEU A 96 -15.38 -10.03 -14.51
CA LEU A 96 -14.43 -9.10 -15.11
C LEU A 96 -15.07 -8.29 -16.24
N LEU A 97 -15.76 -8.97 -17.18
CA LEU A 97 -16.40 -8.32 -18.31
C LEU A 97 -17.40 -7.27 -17.85
N GLN A 98 -18.22 -7.56 -16.83
CA GLN A 98 -19.18 -6.62 -16.28
C GLN A 98 -18.48 -5.35 -15.72
N LYS A 99 -17.33 -5.49 -15.05
CA LYS A 99 -16.57 -4.34 -14.51
C LYS A 99 -15.98 -3.49 -15.64
N VAL A 100 -15.41 -4.14 -16.65
CA VAL A 100 -14.88 -3.44 -17.85
C VAL A 100 -15.99 -2.69 -18.55
N GLU A 101 -17.11 -3.33 -18.86
CA GLU A 101 -18.24 -2.70 -19.55
C GLU A 101 -18.84 -1.52 -18.76
N ASN A 102 -18.94 -1.66 -17.43
CA ASN A 102 -19.50 -0.62 -16.58
C ASN A 102 -18.60 0.63 -16.56
N THR A 103 -17.29 0.44 -16.39
CA THR A 103 -16.34 1.55 -16.36
C THR A 103 -16.15 2.20 -17.73
N GLU A 104 -16.12 1.43 -18.82
CA GLU A 104 -16.04 1.98 -20.17
C GLU A 104 -17.31 2.77 -20.54
N ARG A 105 -18.47 2.39 -19.99
CA ARG A 105 -19.73 3.10 -20.22
C ARG A 105 -19.80 4.45 -19.52
N TYR A 106 -19.36 4.53 -18.25
CA TYR A 106 -19.60 5.70 -17.40
C TYR A 106 -18.35 6.58 -17.20
N ALA A 107 -17.17 6.00 -17.34
CA ALA A 107 -15.90 6.71 -17.16
C ALA A 107 -14.80 6.14 -18.07
N PRO A 108 -14.97 6.25 -19.42
CA PRO A 108 -14.04 5.64 -20.37
C PRO A 108 -12.61 6.11 -20.16
N GLY A 109 -11.67 5.15 -20.14
CA GLY A 109 -10.24 5.40 -19.98
C GLY A 109 -9.77 5.73 -18.55
N ARG A 110 -10.69 5.83 -17.58
CA ARG A 110 -10.33 6.18 -16.17
C ARG A 110 -9.96 4.97 -15.33
N PHE A 111 -10.30 3.77 -15.75
CA PHE A 111 -10.05 2.52 -15.01
C PHE A 111 -9.36 1.49 -15.89
N VAL A 112 -8.43 0.78 -15.27
CA VAL A 112 -7.79 -0.41 -15.83
C VAL A 112 -8.08 -1.58 -14.91
N HIS A 113 -8.49 -2.72 -15.46
CA HIS A 113 -8.81 -3.92 -14.67
C HIS A 113 -7.75 -5.00 -14.84
N TYR A 114 -7.32 -5.59 -13.73
CA TYR A 114 -6.47 -6.78 -13.72
C TYR A 114 -7.31 -8.02 -13.46
N ALA A 115 -7.05 -9.08 -14.21
CA ALA A 115 -7.65 -10.38 -13.97
C ALA A 115 -7.19 -10.99 -12.65
N ASN A 116 -7.97 -11.93 -12.11
CA ASN A 116 -7.61 -12.72 -10.93
C ASN A 116 -7.68 -14.20 -11.26
N ILE A 117 -6.86 -15.02 -10.58
CA ILE A 117 -6.90 -16.49 -10.67
C ILE A 117 -7.62 -17.04 -9.44
N ASP A 118 -8.52 -17.99 -9.69
CA ASP A 118 -9.11 -18.83 -8.65
C ASP A 118 -8.25 -20.09 -8.49
N PHE A 119 -7.78 -20.36 -7.28
CA PHE A 119 -6.91 -21.48 -6.95
C PHE A 119 -7.66 -22.66 -6.31
N ASP A 120 -8.98 -22.65 -6.30
CA ASP A 120 -9.79 -23.72 -5.66
C ASP A 120 -9.56 -25.11 -6.28
N THR A 121 -9.07 -25.17 -7.51
CA THR A 121 -8.79 -26.42 -8.23
C THR A 121 -7.28 -26.61 -8.49
N VAL A 122 -6.43 -26.07 -7.63
CA VAL A 122 -4.97 -26.10 -7.84
C VAL A 122 -4.37 -27.51 -7.86
N ASP A 123 -5.08 -28.51 -7.33
CA ASP A 123 -4.70 -29.92 -7.38
C ASP A 123 -4.93 -30.58 -8.75
N ASP A 124 -5.68 -29.96 -9.65
CA ASP A 124 -5.87 -30.48 -11.01
C ASP A 124 -4.54 -30.56 -11.75
N PRO A 125 -4.15 -31.71 -12.33
CA PRO A 125 -2.85 -31.83 -13.01
C PRO A 125 -2.63 -30.85 -14.15
N ASP A 126 -3.66 -30.28 -14.75
CA ASP A 126 -3.65 -29.30 -15.83
C ASP A 126 -4.13 -27.92 -15.38
N PHE A 127 -4.07 -27.65 -14.07
CA PHE A 127 -4.51 -26.35 -13.49
C PHE A 127 -3.80 -25.18 -14.15
N GLY A 128 -2.46 -25.22 -14.26
CA GLY A 128 -1.67 -24.14 -14.82
C GLY A 128 -2.08 -23.77 -16.23
N GLU A 129 -2.31 -24.78 -17.09
CA GLU A 129 -2.76 -24.59 -18.48
C GLU A 129 -4.21 -24.05 -18.54
N LYS A 130 -5.10 -24.54 -17.68
CA LYS A 130 -6.49 -24.04 -17.60
C LYS A 130 -6.54 -22.59 -17.14
N ALA A 131 -5.75 -22.24 -16.13
CA ALA A 131 -5.65 -20.86 -15.62
C ALA A 131 -5.02 -19.92 -16.65
N ALA A 132 -3.99 -20.37 -17.38
CA ALA A 132 -3.41 -19.62 -18.49
C ALA A 132 -4.42 -19.37 -19.63
N ALA A 133 -5.20 -20.39 -20.00
CA ALA A 133 -6.26 -20.24 -21.00
C ALA A 133 -7.40 -19.32 -20.50
N GLN A 134 -7.71 -19.31 -19.21
CA GLN A 134 -8.66 -18.35 -18.64
C GLN A 134 -8.11 -16.94 -18.69
N LEU A 135 -6.84 -16.73 -18.33
CA LEU A 135 -6.17 -15.41 -18.42
C LEU A 135 -6.21 -14.85 -19.85
N GLU A 136 -5.97 -15.68 -20.85
CA GLU A 136 -6.06 -15.26 -22.26
C GLU A 136 -7.47 -14.77 -22.62
N ARG A 137 -8.52 -15.45 -22.15
CA ARG A 137 -9.92 -15.00 -22.32
C ARG A 137 -10.19 -13.72 -21.57
N ASP A 138 -9.66 -13.56 -20.36
CA ASP A 138 -9.86 -12.37 -19.55
C ASP A 138 -9.17 -11.15 -20.17
N VAL A 139 -8.00 -11.31 -20.78
CA VAL A 139 -7.35 -10.26 -21.56
C VAL A 139 -8.17 -9.90 -22.80
N ALA A 140 -8.74 -10.88 -23.50
CA ALA A 140 -9.66 -10.62 -24.61
C ALA A 140 -10.93 -9.88 -24.16
N ASN A 141 -11.38 -10.08 -22.92
CA ASN A 141 -12.49 -9.37 -22.28
C ASN A 141 -12.11 -7.99 -21.71
N GLY A 142 -10.83 -7.57 -21.82
CA GLY A 142 -10.41 -6.22 -21.48
C GLY A 142 -9.45 -6.11 -20.28
N ALA A 143 -9.05 -7.22 -19.64
CA ALA A 143 -8.00 -7.15 -18.61
C ALA A 143 -6.68 -6.66 -19.20
N LYS A 144 -5.95 -5.85 -18.43
CA LYS A 144 -4.65 -5.27 -18.82
C LYS A 144 -3.48 -5.74 -17.97
N GLY A 145 -3.72 -6.68 -17.09
CA GLY A 145 -2.74 -7.28 -16.20
C GLY A 145 -3.34 -8.42 -15.40
N LEU A 146 -2.50 -9.09 -14.64
CA LEU A 146 -2.88 -10.15 -13.71
C LEU A 146 -2.56 -9.72 -12.27
N LYS A 147 -3.51 -9.87 -11.35
CA LYS A 147 -3.26 -9.71 -9.91
C LYS A 147 -3.25 -11.06 -9.22
N ILE A 148 -2.19 -11.29 -8.47
CA ILE A 148 -2.09 -12.39 -7.53
C ILE A 148 -2.15 -11.85 -6.11
N PHE A 149 -3.07 -12.40 -5.30
CA PHE A 149 -3.23 -12.06 -3.90
C PHE A 149 -2.28 -12.89 -3.02
N LYS A 150 -2.00 -12.38 -1.82
CA LYS A 150 -1.05 -13.00 -0.87
C LYS A 150 -1.45 -14.37 -0.35
N SER A 151 -2.68 -14.80 -0.58
CA SER A 151 -3.10 -16.17 -0.28
C SER A 151 -2.22 -17.21 -1.00
N LEU A 152 -1.81 -16.93 -2.25
CA LEU A 152 -0.79 -17.73 -2.92
C LEU A 152 0.57 -17.53 -2.24
N GLY A 153 1.21 -18.62 -1.92
CA GLY A 153 2.47 -18.64 -1.18
C GLY A 153 2.33 -18.56 0.34
N MET A 154 1.12 -18.28 0.87
CA MET A 154 0.90 -18.18 2.31
C MET A 154 -0.20 -19.11 2.85
N GLU A 155 -1.33 -19.19 2.19
CA GLU A 155 -2.55 -19.80 2.73
C GLU A 155 -3.06 -20.95 1.84
N ILE A 156 -2.83 -20.89 0.51
CA ILE A 156 -3.25 -21.92 -0.42
C ILE A 156 -2.37 -23.15 -0.25
N THR A 157 -3.03 -24.31 -0.14
CA THR A 157 -2.39 -25.62 -0.02
C THR A 157 -2.98 -26.60 -1.00
N TYR A 158 -2.18 -27.58 -1.39
CA TYR A 158 -2.67 -28.80 -2.03
C TYR A 158 -3.52 -29.64 -1.06
N GLU A 159 -4.25 -30.62 -1.58
CA GLU A 159 -5.08 -31.55 -0.76
C GLU A 159 -4.27 -32.30 0.30
N ASP A 160 -2.97 -32.52 0.06
CA ASP A 160 -2.07 -33.15 1.03
C ASP A 160 -1.58 -32.22 2.15
N GLY A 161 -2.02 -30.94 2.12
CA GLY A 161 -1.63 -29.90 3.08
C GLY A 161 -0.30 -29.22 2.75
N THR A 162 0.36 -29.57 1.67
CA THR A 162 1.59 -28.90 1.21
C THR A 162 1.26 -27.50 0.70
N ARG A 163 2.00 -26.48 1.15
CA ARG A 163 1.84 -25.09 0.70
C ARG A 163 2.12 -24.96 -0.80
N VAL A 164 1.22 -24.34 -1.53
CA VAL A 164 1.46 -23.94 -2.91
C VAL A 164 2.39 -22.73 -2.91
N LYS A 165 3.59 -22.89 -3.47
CA LYS A 165 4.60 -21.82 -3.56
C LYS A 165 4.32 -20.90 -4.74
N THR A 166 4.80 -19.66 -4.65
CA THR A 166 4.68 -18.74 -5.80
C THR A 166 5.51 -19.20 -7.01
N ASP A 167 6.65 -19.84 -6.75
CA ASP A 167 7.56 -20.41 -7.77
C ASP A 167 7.28 -21.88 -8.09
N ASP A 168 6.09 -22.40 -7.75
CA ASP A 168 5.72 -23.76 -8.05
C ASP A 168 5.68 -24.00 -9.56
N PRO A 169 6.41 -25.01 -10.10
CA PRO A 169 6.41 -25.31 -11.53
C PRO A 169 5.02 -25.57 -12.12
N HIS A 170 4.09 -26.03 -11.29
CA HIS A 170 2.69 -26.26 -11.68
C HIS A 170 1.97 -24.97 -12.12
N LEU A 171 2.44 -23.81 -11.65
CA LEU A 171 1.90 -22.49 -11.98
C LEU A 171 2.63 -21.81 -13.16
N ALA A 172 3.73 -22.39 -13.65
CA ALA A 172 4.57 -21.78 -14.70
C ALA A 172 3.79 -21.36 -15.96
N PRO A 173 2.79 -22.14 -16.46
CA PRO A 173 2.00 -21.74 -17.63
C PRO A 173 1.27 -20.41 -17.47
N ILE A 174 0.89 -20.03 -16.24
CA ILE A 174 0.22 -18.74 -15.95
C ILE A 174 1.17 -17.57 -16.19
N TRP A 175 2.39 -17.69 -15.67
CA TRP A 175 3.42 -16.65 -15.77
C TRP A 175 3.91 -16.49 -17.21
N GLU A 176 4.16 -17.60 -17.89
CA GLU A 176 4.54 -17.64 -19.30
C GLU A 176 3.48 -16.99 -20.18
N LYS A 177 2.19 -17.31 -19.94
CA LYS A 177 1.08 -16.72 -20.67
C LYS A 177 0.98 -15.21 -20.46
N ALA A 178 1.17 -14.70 -19.25
CA ALA A 178 1.21 -13.26 -19.00
C ALA A 178 2.32 -12.57 -19.81
N GLY A 179 3.50 -13.19 -19.89
CA GLY A 179 4.62 -12.72 -20.73
C GLY A 179 4.29 -12.75 -22.23
N GLU A 180 3.67 -13.83 -22.74
CA GLU A 180 3.21 -13.95 -24.12
C GLU A 180 2.19 -12.87 -24.49
N LEU A 181 1.26 -12.57 -23.57
CA LEU A 181 0.23 -11.55 -23.75
C LEU A 181 0.76 -10.12 -23.58
N GLY A 182 2.01 -9.95 -23.10
CA GLY A 182 2.61 -8.65 -22.84
C GLY A 182 1.92 -7.85 -21.74
N ILE A 183 1.35 -8.54 -20.75
CA ILE A 183 0.68 -7.92 -19.60
C ILE A 183 1.51 -8.08 -18.33
N PRO A 184 1.53 -7.09 -17.41
CA PRO A 184 2.25 -7.21 -16.16
C PRO A 184 1.48 -8.11 -15.16
N VAL A 185 2.25 -8.76 -14.28
CA VAL A 185 1.73 -9.49 -13.12
C VAL A 185 2.02 -8.69 -11.85
N LEU A 186 1.01 -8.09 -11.24
CA LEU A 186 1.15 -7.50 -9.91
C LEU A 186 0.92 -8.57 -8.86
N ILE A 187 1.97 -8.95 -8.17
CA ILE A 187 1.96 -10.03 -7.19
C ILE A 187 2.21 -9.52 -5.77
N HIS A 188 1.27 -9.81 -4.88
CA HIS A 188 1.39 -9.57 -3.45
C HIS A 188 1.74 -10.88 -2.76
N THR A 189 2.95 -11.00 -2.25
CA THR A 189 3.43 -12.14 -1.46
C THR A 189 3.90 -11.64 -0.11
N GLY A 190 3.60 -12.38 0.94
CA GLY A 190 4.05 -12.04 2.30
C GLY A 190 3.30 -10.87 2.95
N ASP A 191 3.83 -10.43 4.06
CA ASP A 191 3.44 -9.28 4.89
C ASP A 191 4.73 -8.64 5.48
N PRO A 192 4.67 -7.51 6.19
CA PRO A 192 5.85 -6.93 6.84
C PRO A 192 6.61 -7.93 7.70
N ALA A 193 7.93 -8.01 7.58
CA ALA A 193 8.78 -8.96 8.30
C ALA A 193 8.55 -8.99 9.83
N PRO A 194 8.24 -7.85 10.52
CA PRO A 194 7.89 -7.86 11.94
C PRO A 194 6.70 -8.75 12.34
N PHE A 195 5.84 -9.15 11.38
CA PHE A 195 4.72 -10.06 11.67
C PHE A 195 5.16 -11.48 12.00
N TRP A 196 6.37 -11.89 11.60
CA TRP A 196 7.02 -13.16 11.96
C TRP A 196 7.87 -13.08 13.21
N GLN A 197 8.25 -11.85 13.64
CA GLN A 197 9.10 -11.65 14.81
C GLN A 197 8.32 -11.83 16.12
N PRO A 198 9.01 -12.08 17.26
CA PRO A 198 8.36 -12.09 18.57
C PRO A 198 7.55 -10.82 18.80
N GLN A 199 6.32 -10.97 19.32
CA GLN A 199 5.47 -9.83 19.66
C GLN A 199 5.83 -9.32 21.06
N ASP A 200 7.02 -8.74 21.18
CA ASP A 200 7.57 -8.19 22.42
C ASP A 200 7.80 -6.67 22.29
N ARG A 201 8.43 -6.08 23.32
CA ARG A 201 8.70 -4.62 23.38
C ARG A 201 9.64 -4.09 22.30
N TYR A 202 10.28 -4.93 21.53
CA TYR A 202 11.21 -4.56 20.47
C TYR A 202 10.61 -4.65 19.07
N ASN A 203 9.41 -5.25 18.94
CA ASN A 203 8.71 -5.35 17.67
C ASN A 203 8.09 -4.01 17.29
N GLU A 204 8.56 -3.37 16.22
CA GLU A 204 8.06 -2.05 15.81
C GLU A 204 6.60 -2.04 15.34
N ARG A 205 6.02 -3.21 15.04
CA ARG A 205 4.60 -3.39 14.70
C ARG A 205 3.78 -3.96 15.86
N TRP A 206 4.33 -3.94 17.09
CA TRP A 206 3.65 -4.50 18.24
C TRP A 206 2.26 -3.92 18.48
N PHE A 207 2.09 -2.61 18.27
CA PHE A 207 0.82 -1.90 18.44
C PHE A 207 -0.23 -2.40 17.44
N GLU A 208 0.15 -2.53 16.17
CA GLU A 208 -0.69 -3.10 15.12
C GLU A 208 -1.08 -4.54 15.41
N LEU A 209 -0.12 -5.38 15.79
CA LEU A 209 -0.33 -6.79 16.10
C LEU A 209 -1.17 -7.00 17.37
N LYS A 210 -1.13 -6.05 18.31
CA LYS A 210 -2.01 -6.08 19.48
C LYS A 210 -3.46 -5.79 19.10
N GLN A 211 -3.69 -4.82 18.21
CA GLN A 211 -5.03 -4.48 17.74
C GLN A 211 -5.60 -5.51 16.75
N TYR A 212 -4.73 -6.11 15.95
CA TYR A 212 -5.09 -7.08 14.90
C TYR A 212 -4.27 -8.37 15.04
N PRO A 213 -4.55 -9.21 16.07
CA PRO A 213 -3.76 -10.41 16.36
C PRO A 213 -3.72 -11.44 15.21
N ASN A 214 -4.74 -11.44 14.35
CA ASN A 214 -4.82 -12.29 13.16
C ASN A 214 -3.78 -11.95 12.08
N ARG A 215 -3.10 -10.82 12.18
CA ARG A 215 -1.99 -10.44 11.27
C ARG A 215 -0.68 -11.09 11.65
N LYS A 216 -0.53 -11.56 12.91
CA LYS A 216 0.67 -12.28 13.33
C LYS A 216 0.82 -13.56 12.52
N ARG A 217 2.04 -13.81 12.06
CA ARG A 217 2.36 -15.00 11.25
C ARG A 217 3.05 -16.07 12.12
N PRO A 218 2.85 -17.36 11.79
CA PRO A 218 3.60 -18.44 12.42
C PRO A 218 5.09 -18.33 12.04
N PRO A 219 6.02 -18.88 12.85
CA PRO A 219 7.45 -18.80 12.56
C PRO A 219 7.84 -19.56 11.27
N GLU A 220 7.08 -20.58 10.90
CA GLU A 220 7.28 -21.37 9.68
C GLU A 220 6.01 -21.42 8.80
N PRO A 221 6.15 -21.31 7.47
CA PRO A 221 7.37 -20.96 6.78
C PRO A 221 7.87 -19.57 7.17
N SER A 222 9.17 -19.38 7.24
CA SER A 222 9.77 -18.10 7.60
C SER A 222 9.49 -17.02 6.53
N TRP A 223 9.59 -15.74 6.90
CA TRP A 223 9.48 -14.63 5.97
C TRP A 223 10.45 -14.76 4.79
N GLU A 224 11.71 -15.12 5.09
CA GLU A 224 12.74 -15.33 4.06
C GLU A 224 12.40 -16.47 3.11
N THR A 225 11.77 -17.55 3.59
CA THR A 225 11.31 -18.65 2.74
C THR A 225 10.23 -18.18 1.78
N ILE A 226 9.22 -17.47 2.28
CA ILE A 226 8.09 -16.98 1.47
C ILE A 226 8.56 -15.96 0.43
N MET A 227 9.36 -14.98 0.84
CA MET A 227 9.90 -13.98 -0.07
C MET A 227 10.97 -14.55 -1.02
N GLY A 228 11.70 -15.58 -0.57
CA GLY A 228 12.63 -16.33 -1.42
C GLY A 228 11.91 -17.00 -2.60
N ASP A 229 10.79 -17.70 -2.35
CA ASP A 229 9.96 -18.29 -3.40
C ASP A 229 9.42 -17.20 -4.38
N HIS A 230 9.04 -16.03 -3.86
CA HIS A 230 8.58 -14.89 -4.66
C HIS A 230 9.69 -14.34 -5.60
N TRP A 231 10.89 -14.09 -5.09
CA TRP A 231 11.99 -13.60 -5.93
C TRP A 231 12.47 -14.67 -6.90
N ASN A 232 12.41 -15.95 -6.51
CA ASN A 232 12.76 -17.07 -7.39
C ASN A 232 11.79 -17.16 -8.58
N LEU A 233 10.50 -16.98 -8.36
CA LEU A 233 9.51 -16.86 -9.43
C LEU A 233 9.92 -15.81 -10.48
N ILE A 234 10.26 -14.60 -10.04
CA ILE A 234 10.61 -13.50 -10.95
C ILE A 234 11.87 -13.83 -11.77
N ARG A 235 12.87 -14.47 -11.14
CA ARG A 235 14.10 -14.93 -11.81
C ARG A 235 13.83 -16.01 -12.87
N GLN A 236 12.89 -16.92 -12.60
CA GLN A 236 12.56 -18.03 -13.49
C GLN A 236 11.79 -17.58 -14.74
N HIS A 237 11.12 -16.42 -14.69
CA HIS A 237 10.28 -15.92 -15.79
C HIS A 237 10.75 -14.56 -16.31
N PRO A 238 11.96 -14.45 -16.91
CA PRO A 238 12.55 -13.17 -17.30
C PRO A 238 11.79 -12.45 -18.44
N ASN A 239 10.93 -13.16 -19.16
CA ASN A 239 10.10 -12.60 -20.23
C ASN A 239 8.75 -12.03 -19.73
N THR A 240 8.45 -12.18 -18.46
CA THR A 240 7.23 -11.68 -17.82
C THR A 240 7.56 -10.48 -16.94
N THR A 241 6.84 -9.37 -17.11
CA THR A 241 6.98 -8.20 -16.26
C THR A 241 6.24 -8.42 -14.95
N PHE A 242 6.96 -8.33 -13.84
CA PHE A 242 6.38 -8.43 -12.50
C PHE A 242 6.39 -7.08 -11.79
N ILE A 243 5.29 -6.74 -11.12
CA ILE A 243 5.21 -5.65 -10.16
C ILE A 243 5.12 -6.30 -8.77
N SER A 244 6.25 -6.30 -8.05
CA SER A 244 6.29 -6.79 -6.67
C SER A 244 5.63 -5.78 -5.75
N ALA A 245 4.48 -6.12 -5.19
CA ALA A 245 3.68 -5.21 -4.38
C ALA A 245 4.43 -4.75 -3.12
N HIS A 246 4.09 -3.55 -2.64
CA HIS A 246 4.53 -3.03 -1.34
C HIS A 246 6.05 -2.93 -1.19
N LEU A 247 6.77 -2.46 -2.24
CA LEU A 247 8.25 -2.45 -2.26
C LEU A 247 8.85 -3.83 -1.93
N SER A 248 8.19 -4.92 -2.35
CA SER A 248 8.60 -6.30 -2.02
C SER A 248 8.74 -6.53 -0.50
N TRP A 249 8.01 -5.77 0.33
CA TRP A 249 8.14 -5.67 1.79
C TRP A 249 9.55 -5.32 2.28
N LEU A 250 10.37 -4.68 1.43
CA LEU A 250 11.72 -4.20 1.72
C LEU A 250 11.79 -2.68 1.87
N GLY A 251 10.68 -2.00 2.14
CA GLY A 251 10.67 -0.57 2.44
C GLY A 251 11.57 -0.19 3.64
N ASN A 252 11.84 -1.14 4.52
CA ASN A 252 12.78 -1.03 5.64
C ASN A 252 14.24 -1.39 5.29
N ASP A 253 14.49 -1.95 4.10
CA ASP A 253 15.82 -2.36 3.59
C ASP A 253 15.92 -2.04 2.09
N LEU A 254 16.02 -0.74 1.77
CA LEU A 254 16.07 -0.26 0.40
C LEU A 254 17.35 -0.69 -0.35
N GLY A 255 18.44 -0.93 0.39
CA GLY A 255 19.68 -1.48 -0.19
C GLY A 255 19.45 -2.85 -0.80
N ARG A 256 18.83 -3.76 -0.05
CA ARG A 256 18.48 -5.11 -0.53
C ARG A 256 17.46 -5.06 -1.68
N LEU A 257 16.49 -4.15 -1.61
CA LEU A 257 15.54 -3.96 -2.72
C LEU A 257 16.27 -3.52 -3.99
N GLY A 258 17.23 -2.60 -3.90
CA GLY A 258 18.06 -2.16 -5.02
C GLY A 258 18.82 -3.32 -5.65
N GLU A 259 19.50 -4.16 -4.84
CA GLU A 259 20.19 -5.37 -5.33
C GLU A 259 19.27 -6.31 -6.11
N LEU A 260 18.02 -6.49 -5.65
CA LEU A 260 17.02 -7.31 -6.36
C LEU A 260 16.55 -6.66 -7.67
N LEU A 261 16.37 -5.35 -7.70
CA LEU A 261 16.02 -4.62 -8.93
C LEU A 261 17.14 -4.66 -9.97
N ASP A 262 18.41 -4.61 -9.54
CA ASP A 262 19.58 -4.76 -10.42
C ASP A 262 19.69 -6.18 -10.98
N GLU A 263 19.43 -7.19 -10.15
CA GLU A 263 19.47 -8.59 -10.55
C GLU A 263 18.35 -8.96 -11.53
N MET A 264 17.13 -8.38 -11.34
CA MET A 264 15.93 -8.75 -12.07
C MET A 264 15.38 -7.59 -12.91
N PRO A 265 15.81 -7.42 -14.17
CA PRO A 265 15.37 -6.33 -15.04
C PRO A 265 13.87 -6.35 -15.34
N ASN A 266 13.20 -7.47 -15.17
CA ASN A 266 11.74 -7.64 -15.33
C ASN A 266 10.93 -7.36 -14.04
N MET A 267 11.59 -6.99 -12.95
CA MET A 267 10.94 -6.63 -11.67
C MET A 267 10.72 -5.12 -11.59
N TYR A 268 9.51 -4.72 -11.34
CA TYR A 268 9.07 -3.39 -10.88
C TYR A 268 8.50 -3.51 -9.48
N THR A 269 8.24 -2.36 -8.85
CA THR A 269 7.60 -2.32 -7.53
C THR A 269 6.66 -1.13 -7.40
N GLU A 270 5.81 -1.14 -6.38
CA GLU A 270 4.87 -0.05 -6.11
C GLU A 270 4.75 0.25 -4.61
N LEU A 271 4.09 1.37 -4.28
CA LEU A 271 4.17 2.03 -2.99
C LEU A 271 2.99 1.74 -2.05
N GLY A 272 2.09 0.83 -2.42
CA GLY A 272 0.93 0.48 -1.61
C GLY A 272 1.31 0.13 -0.17
N ALA A 273 0.66 0.76 0.79
CA ALA A 273 0.78 0.48 2.22
C ALA A 273 2.18 0.59 2.87
N VAL A 274 3.22 1.08 2.15
CA VAL A 274 4.62 1.16 2.65
C VAL A 274 5.13 2.58 2.87
N ILE A 275 4.28 3.57 2.74
CA ILE A 275 4.68 4.97 2.89
C ILE A 275 5.23 5.28 4.31
N GLY A 276 4.82 4.50 5.31
CA GLY A 276 5.33 4.62 6.67
C GLY A 276 6.83 4.29 6.80
N GLU A 277 7.34 3.36 6.00
CA GLU A 277 8.76 3.04 5.94
C GLU A 277 9.54 4.13 5.21
N ILE A 278 9.02 4.60 4.09
CA ILE A 278 9.64 5.61 3.23
C ILE A 278 9.73 6.97 3.92
N GLY A 279 8.63 7.47 4.48
CA GLY A 279 8.60 8.79 5.12
C GLY A 279 9.43 8.89 6.42
N ARG A 280 9.88 7.75 7.00
CA ARG A 280 10.77 7.72 8.17
C ARG A 280 12.26 7.76 7.83
N GLN A 281 12.62 7.59 6.56
CA GLN A 281 14.01 7.55 6.08
C GLN A 281 14.22 8.43 4.83
N PRO A 282 13.84 9.72 4.87
CA PRO A 282 13.69 10.54 3.68
C PRO A 282 14.98 10.67 2.84
N ARG A 283 16.17 10.66 3.46
CA ARG A 283 17.44 10.78 2.74
C ARG A 283 17.74 9.51 1.93
N THR A 284 17.71 8.35 2.58
CA THR A 284 17.94 7.05 1.92
C THR A 284 16.86 6.78 0.88
N ALA A 285 15.59 7.09 1.20
CA ALA A 285 14.49 6.92 0.27
C ALA A 285 14.64 7.84 -0.96
N ARG A 286 15.02 9.11 -0.77
CA ARG A 286 15.26 10.04 -1.88
C ARG A 286 16.34 9.52 -2.84
N GLU A 287 17.48 9.07 -2.30
CA GLU A 287 18.57 8.48 -3.10
C GLU A 287 18.09 7.26 -3.86
N PHE A 288 17.37 6.35 -3.20
CA PHE A 288 16.79 5.16 -3.82
C PHE A 288 15.80 5.50 -4.94
N PHE A 289 14.89 6.47 -4.72
CA PHE A 289 13.93 6.88 -5.74
C PHE A 289 14.59 7.52 -6.97
N ILE A 290 15.68 8.26 -6.78
CA ILE A 290 16.46 8.83 -7.89
C ILE A 290 17.18 7.74 -8.68
N GLU A 291 17.78 6.76 -8.00
CA GLU A 291 18.53 5.66 -8.63
C GLU A 291 17.60 4.71 -9.38
N TYR A 292 16.49 4.31 -8.75
CA TYR A 292 15.53 3.33 -9.30
C TYR A 292 14.26 3.97 -9.87
N GLN A 293 14.31 5.24 -10.26
CA GLN A 293 13.17 6.03 -10.73
C GLN A 293 12.36 5.39 -11.86
N ASP A 294 12.96 4.52 -12.66
CA ASP A 294 12.32 3.82 -13.80
C ASP A 294 11.65 2.49 -13.40
N ARG A 295 11.64 2.16 -12.11
CA ARG A 295 11.21 0.84 -11.59
C ARG A 295 10.12 0.92 -10.52
N ILE A 296 9.72 2.13 -10.12
CA ILE A 296 8.78 2.39 -9.03
C ILE A 296 7.50 2.99 -9.59
N LEU A 297 6.34 2.43 -9.21
CA LEU A 297 5.02 2.93 -9.58
C LEU A 297 4.33 3.54 -8.36
N MET A 298 3.55 4.60 -8.57
CA MET A 298 2.61 5.07 -7.56
C MET A 298 1.53 4.02 -7.34
N GLY A 299 1.19 3.74 -6.10
CA GLY A 299 0.13 2.84 -5.68
C GLY A 299 -0.20 3.06 -4.21
N LYS A 300 -1.45 2.81 -3.79
CA LYS A 300 -1.83 3.05 -2.40
C LYS A 300 -2.45 1.84 -1.68
N ASP A 301 -2.99 0.87 -2.39
CA ASP A 301 -3.68 -0.34 -1.92
C ASP A 301 -5.17 -0.09 -1.60
N SER A 302 -5.50 0.76 -0.67
CA SER A 302 -6.89 1.08 -0.33
C SER A 302 -7.26 2.51 -0.73
N PHE A 303 -8.36 2.69 -1.45
CA PHE A 303 -8.82 4.02 -1.84
C PHE A 303 -9.45 4.74 -0.63
N ALA A 304 -8.75 5.77 -0.16
CA ALA A 304 -9.18 6.71 0.87
C ALA A 304 -8.52 8.05 0.56
N PRO A 305 -9.26 9.03 0.01
CA PRO A 305 -8.71 10.27 -0.56
C PRO A 305 -7.75 11.00 0.37
N GLU A 306 -8.09 11.19 1.64
CA GLU A 306 -7.26 11.96 2.57
C GLU A 306 -5.91 11.28 2.88
N GLU A 307 -5.81 9.97 2.72
CA GLU A 307 -4.56 9.25 2.96
C GLU A 307 -3.52 9.49 1.84
N TYR A 308 -3.95 9.82 0.60
CA TYR A 308 -3.03 10.18 -0.49
C TYR A 308 -2.27 11.48 -0.21
N HIS A 309 -2.86 12.41 0.53
CA HIS A 309 -2.22 13.68 0.89
C HIS A 309 -0.86 13.47 1.59
N VAL A 310 -0.74 12.38 2.39
CA VAL A 310 0.53 12.03 3.04
C VAL A 310 1.56 11.55 2.03
N TYR A 311 1.14 10.79 1.00
CA TYR A 311 2.04 10.36 -0.08
C TYR A 311 2.57 11.57 -0.86
N PHE A 312 1.67 12.46 -1.28
CA PHE A 312 2.07 13.68 -2.01
C PHE A 312 2.99 14.55 -1.17
N ARG A 313 2.67 14.78 0.11
CA ARG A 313 3.49 15.57 1.01
C ARG A 313 4.90 14.97 1.18
N ILE A 314 5.02 13.64 1.28
CA ILE A 314 6.31 12.96 1.37
C ILE A 314 7.11 13.11 0.06
N PHE A 315 6.47 13.03 -1.09
CA PHE A 315 7.18 13.08 -2.36
C PHE A 315 7.55 14.49 -2.81
N GLU A 316 6.68 15.47 -2.58
CA GLU A 316 6.71 16.79 -3.20
C GLU A 316 7.25 17.90 -2.30
N THR A 317 7.43 17.67 -0.99
CA THR A 317 7.89 18.66 -0.03
C THR A 317 9.14 18.21 0.70
N ASP A 318 9.80 19.14 1.40
CA ASP A 318 10.86 18.89 2.36
C ASP A 318 10.38 19.05 3.82
N ASP A 319 9.07 18.99 4.03
CA ASP A 319 8.44 19.12 5.34
C ASP A 319 9.00 18.16 6.39
N GLU A 320 9.10 18.64 7.62
CA GLU A 320 9.65 17.87 8.74
C GLU A 320 8.57 17.49 9.75
N TYR A 321 8.67 16.25 10.25
CA TYR A 321 8.01 15.78 11.46
C TYR A 321 6.47 15.94 11.45
N PHE A 322 5.80 15.56 10.38
CA PHE A 322 4.34 15.53 10.33
C PHE A 322 3.75 14.14 10.63
N PRO A 323 2.50 14.05 11.11
CA PRO A 323 1.91 12.80 11.57
C PRO A 323 1.74 11.77 10.45
N TYR A 324 2.02 10.50 10.76
CA TYR A 324 1.56 9.37 9.98
C TYR A 324 0.07 9.11 10.24
N TYR A 325 -0.72 8.91 9.19
CA TYR A 325 -2.17 8.81 9.29
C TYR A 325 -2.68 7.48 9.91
N ARG A 326 -1.87 6.40 9.88
CA ARG A 326 -2.25 5.10 10.45
C ARG A 326 -1.68 4.92 11.86
N LEU A 327 -2.24 5.64 12.83
CA LEU A 327 -1.82 5.56 14.25
C LEU A 327 -1.86 4.14 14.81
N ARG A 328 -2.71 3.26 14.24
CA ARG A 328 -2.76 1.84 14.61
C ARG A 328 -1.47 1.06 14.32
N HIS A 329 -0.59 1.57 13.46
CA HIS A 329 0.71 0.94 13.21
C HIS A 329 1.71 1.31 14.29
N ALA A 330 1.93 2.59 14.50
CA ALA A 330 2.77 3.18 15.53
C ALA A 330 2.59 4.72 15.52
N PHE A 331 3.15 5.42 16.51
CA PHE A 331 3.17 6.89 16.57
C PHE A 331 4.33 7.44 15.72
N TRP A 332 4.35 7.11 14.44
CA TRP A 332 5.40 7.54 13.54
C TRP A 332 5.18 8.97 13.05
N SER A 333 6.28 9.69 12.87
CA SER A 333 6.32 10.97 12.17
C SER A 333 7.03 10.79 10.83
N MET A 334 6.53 11.51 9.83
CA MET A 334 6.99 11.46 8.45
C MET A 334 7.79 12.70 8.11
N TYR A 335 8.57 12.61 7.04
CA TYR A 335 9.38 13.68 6.49
C TYR A 335 9.26 13.69 4.97
N GLY A 336 9.31 14.86 4.38
CA GLY A 336 9.33 15.05 2.94
C GLY A 336 10.67 14.62 2.31
N MET A 337 10.62 14.24 1.06
CA MET A 337 11.80 13.83 0.26
C MET A 337 12.20 14.87 -0.76
N ASP A 338 11.33 15.82 -1.11
CA ASP A 338 11.55 16.83 -2.16
C ASP A 338 12.10 16.18 -3.44
N LEU A 339 11.33 15.24 -4.02
CA LEU A 339 11.76 14.52 -5.21
C LEU A 339 11.85 15.45 -6.42
N PRO A 340 12.88 15.29 -7.28
CA PRO A 340 12.95 16.02 -8.54
C PRO A 340 11.73 15.74 -9.43
N ASP A 341 11.31 16.76 -10.18
CA ASP A 341 10.13 16.69 -11.06
C ASP A 341 10.19 15.54 -12.06
N GLU A 342 11.38 15.22 -12.58
CA GLU A 342 11.57 14.07 -13.48
C GLU A 342 11.28 12.74 -12.79
N VAL A 343 11.67 12.59 -11.52
CA VAL A 343 11.41 11.40 -10.71
C VAL A 343 9.93 11.30 -10.38
N LEU A 344 9.31 12.43 -9.99
CA LEU A 344 7.86 12.51 -9.73
C LEU A 344 7.05 12.04 -10.94
N ARG A 345 7.35 12.54 -12.15
CA ARG A 345 6.65 12.13 -13.38
C ARG A 345 6.80 10.64 -13.66
N LYS A 346 7.99 10.06 -13.43
CA LYS A 346 8.23 8.63 -13.62
C LYS A 346 7.41 7.79 -12.64
N VAL A 347 7.47 8.11 -11.36
CA VAL A 347 6.74 7.41 -10.30
C VAL A 347 5.22 7.58 -10.48
N TYR A 348 4.76 8.78 -10.79
CA TYR A 348 3.33 9.06 -10.90
C TYR A 348 2.67 8.43 -12.13
N TYR A 349 3.32 8.45 -13.30
CA TYR A 349 2.65 7.95 -14.51
C TYR A 349 3.55 7.30 -15.56
N LYS A 350 4.77 7.80 -15.82
CA LYS A 350 5.57 7.32 -16.97
C LYS A 350 5.87 5.83 -16.88
N ASN A 351 6.20 5.32 -15.69
CA ASN A 351 6.47 3.89 -15.49
C ASN A 351 5.21 3.05 -15.70
N ALA A 352 4.05 3.52 -15.24
CA ALA A 352 2.78 2.83 -15.48
C ALA A 352 2.45 2.80 -16.97
N LEU A 353 2.61 3.91 -17.68
CA LEU A 353 2.42 3.98 -19.15
C LEU A 353 3.34 3.03 -19.91
N ALA A 354 4.57 2.84 -19.41
CA ALA A 354 5.57 1.97 -20.07
C ALA A 354 5.23 0.49 -19.96
N ILE A 355 4.58 0.05 -18.86
CA ILE A 355 4.43 -1.39 -18.58
C ILE A 355 2.97 -1.86 -18.49
N ILE A 356 2.00 -0.96 -18.33
CA ILE A 356 0.58 -1.32 -18.26
C ILE A 356 -0.09 -0.96 -19.59
N PRO A 357 -0.48 -1.94 -20.41
CA PRO A 357 -1.08 -1.66 -21.71
C PRO A 357 -2.47 -1.04 -21.58
N GLY A 358 -2.83 -0.17 -22.53
CA GLY A 358 -4.18 0.37 -22.67
C GLY A 358 -4.48 1.59 -21.79
N ILE A 359 -3.52 2.15 -21.08
CA ILE A 359 -3.65 3.46 -20.46
C ILE A 359 -3.57 4.53 -21.55
N ASP A 360 -4.54 5.46 -21.57
CA ASP A 360 -4.54 6.56 -22.52
C ASP A 360 -3.48 7.61 -22.15
N ALA A 361 -2.42 7.67 -22.94
CA ALA A 361 -1.33 8.61 -22.73
C ALA A 361 -1.76 10.08 -22.87
N SER A 362 -2.87 10.37 -23.57
CA SER A 362 -3.38 11.73 -23.74
C SER A 362 -3.92 12.36 -22.44
N LEU A 363 -4.14 11.56 -21.41
CA LEU A 363 -4.51 12.02 -20.06
C LEU A 363 -3.35 12.64 -19.28
N PHE A 364 -2.13 12.54 -19.81
CA PHE A 364 -0.90 13.00 -19.15
C PHE A 364 -0.22 14.08 -19.98
N PRO A 365 0.53 15.01 -19.32
CA PRO A 365 1.22 16.05 -20.05
C PRO A 365 2.27 15.49 -21.01
N ASP A 366 2.34 16.07 -22.21
CA ASP A 366 3.48 15.93 -23.11
C ASP A 366 4.74 16.46 -22.42
N GLU A 367 5.94 15.95 -22.76
CA GLU A 367 7.21 16.35 -22.14
C GLU A 367 7.53 17.83 -22.31
#